data_a9cd8abf55c2f75bf66e9bbf6e4d267d
#
_entry.id   a9cd8abf55c2f75bf66e9bbf6e4d267d
#
_cell.length_a   1.000
_cell.length_b   1.000
_cell.length_c   1.000
_cell.angle_alpha   90.00
_cell.angle_beta   90.00
_cell.angle_gamma   90.00
#
_symmetry.space_group_name_H-M   'P 1'
#
loop_
_entity.id
_entity.type
_entity.pdbx_description
1 polymer ?
#
loop_
_entity_poly.entity_id
_entity_poly.type
_entity_poly.pdbx_seq_one_letter_code
_entity_poly.pdbx_strand_id
1 'polypeptide(L)'
;MYVYCNSRICVVQYRGFRLNDQFGVFYYNSLCLLIAQVSWIRQRDLHILTVGILTYTNDQRFQSLHSDGSDEWTLKISSPQVRDSGIYECQVSTEPKISQAFNLSVVVSKAKINGNSELYIKSGSDINLTCIVLQTPEPPSFIYWYKGDNVINYSQRGGISVVTEKQTRTSRLLISRALPADSGNYTCAPSTAESASVLVHVLNGEHPAAMQHGNSSNSGAATRTLALLLLLLHAGSFAR
;
A
#
# COMPACT_ATOMS: atom_id res chain seq x y z
N MET A 1 22.05 2.13 -0.52
CA MET A 1 22.12 2.56 0.90
C MET A 1 23.57 2.66 1.29
N TYR A 2 23.93 3.72 1.99
CA TYR A 2 25.29 3.98 2.44
C TYR A 2 25.27 4.26 3.93
N VAL A 3 26.09 3.57 4.68
CA VAL A 3 26.33 3.83 6.10
C VAL A 3 27.72 4.42 6.19
N TYR A 4 27.83 5.69 6.59
CA TYR A 4 29.10 6.38 6.71
C TYR A 4 29.57 6.35 8.15
N CYS A 5 30.81 5.98 8.36
CA CYS A 5 31.45 6.05 9.65
C CYS A 5 32.80 6.76 9.48
N ASN A 6 33.04 7.79 10.25
CA ASN A 6 34.39 8.35 10.39
C ASN A 6 34.78 8.35 11.87
N SER A 7 36.01 8.72 12.17
CA SER A 7 36.51 8.80 13.55
C SER A 7 35.76 9.83 14.42
N ARG A 8 34.85 10.63 13.84
CA ARG A 8 34.17 11.73 14.52
C ARG A 8 32.65 11.74 14.33
N ILE A 9 32.12 11.26 13.18
CA ILE A 9 30.71 11.33 12.84
C ILE A 9 30.33 10.11 12.01
N CYS A 10 29.22 9.47 12.35
CA CYS A 10 28.63 8.43 11.55
C CYS A 10 27.30 8.91 10.97
N VAL A 11 27.17 8.91 9.67
CA VAL A 11 25.95 9.31 8.95
C VAL A 11 25.46 8.15 8.11
N VAL A 12 24.16 7.89 8.19
CA VAL A 12 23.53 6.91 7.31
C VAL A 12 22.70 7.69 6.30
N GLN A 13 23.08 7.63 5.03
CA GLN A 13 22.34 8.27 3.94
C GLN A 13 21.72 7.23 3.04
N TYR A 14 20.43 7.37 2.79
CA TYR A 14 19.68 6.48 1.92
C TYR A 14 18.74 7.24 0.98
N ARG A 15 18.75 6.85 -0.30
CA ARG A 15 17.65 7.20 -1.21
C ARG A 15 16.55 6.17 -1.03
N GLY A 16 15.52 6.50 -0.27
CA GLY A 16 14.30 5.70 -0.17
C GLY A 16 13.98 5.02 1.18
N PHE A 17 14.67 5.31 2.34
CA PHE A 17 14.34 4.69 3.65
C PHE A 17 14.44 5.66 4.83
N ARG A 18 13.68 5.35 5.88
CA ARG A 18 13.58 6.14 7.10
C ARG A 18 14.56 5.66 8.17
N LEU A 19 15.22 6.59 8.81
CA LEU A 19 16.10 6.37 9.96
C LEU A 19 15.46 6.93 11.22
N ASN A 20 15.54 6.17 12.32
CA ASN A 20 15.32 6.73 13.64
C ASN A 20 16.63 7.40 14.10
N ASP A 21 16.60 8.72 14.11
CA ASP A 21 17.75 9.54 14.49
C ASP A 21 17.97 9.50 16.01
N GLN A 22 19.14 9.03 16.42
CA GLN A 22 19.77 9.49 17.65
C GLN A 22 21.18 9.92 17.32
N PHE A 23 21.40 11.23 17.32
CA PHE A 23 22.73 11.83 17.16
C PHE A 23 23.45 11.88 18.47
N GLY A 24 24.61 11.23 18.55
CA GLY A 24 25.61 11.44 19.59
C GLY A 24 26.93 11.84 18.94
N VAL A 25 27.42 13.03 19.20
CA VAL A 25 28.73 13.49 18.71
C VAL A 25 29.77 13.20 19.79
N PHE A 26 30.74 12.33 19.50
CA PHE A 26 31.88 12.09 20.38
C PHE A 26 33.17 12.53 19.69
N TYR A 27 33.92 13.44 20.34
CA TYR A 27 35.24 13.89 19.93
C TYR A 27 36.32 13.04 20.60
N TYR A 28 37.17 12.39 19.82
CA TYR A 28 38.41 11.78 20.32
C TYR A 28 39.62 12.26 19.54
N ASN A 29 40.70 12.54 20.27
CA ASN A 29 41.93 13.12 19.74
C ASN A 29 42.70 12.14 18.85
N SER A 30 43.11 12.67 17.72
CA SER A 30 43.66 12.08 16.53
C SER A 30 45.17 11.83 16.67
N LEU A 31 45.63 10.68 17.15
CA LEU A 31 47.08 10.32 17.01
C LEU A 31 47.36 8.82 16.78
N CYS A 32 46.36 7.96 16.60
CA CYS A 32 46.57 6.53 16.45
C CYS A 32 46.00 5.94 15.15
N LEU A 33 45.76 6.74 14.13
CA LEU A 33 44.98 6.38 12.93
C LEU A 33 45.76 5.72 11.79
N LEU A 34 47.09 5.55 11.92
CA LEU A 34 47.94 5.05 10.82
C LEU A 34 47.94 3.50 10.68
N ILE A 35 47.36 2.75 11.64
CA ILE A 35 47.35 1.26 11.61
C ILE A 35 45.98 0.70 11.98
N ALA A 36 45.00 1.50 12.32
CA ALA A 36 43.70 1.01 12.77
C ALA A 36 42.86 0.49 11.61
N GLN A 37 42.48 -0.76 11.68
CA GLN A 37 41.64 -1.41 10.68
C GLN A 37 40.17 -1.27 11.06
N VAL A 38 39.34 -0.77 10.14
CA VAL A 38 37.89 -0.61 10.34
C VAL A 38 37.19 -1.85 9.84
N SER A 39 36.27 -2.40 10.63
CA SER A 39 35.48 -3.57 10.30
C SER A 39 33.99 -3.28 10.45
N TRP A 40 33.18 -3.76 9.52
CA TRP A 40 31.73 -3.74 9.63
C TRP A 40 31.21 -5.11 10.04
N ILE A 41 30.40 -5.16 11.09
CA ILE A 41 29.85 -6.38 11.68
C ILE A 41 28.34 -6.28 11.73
N ARG A 42 27.64 -7.35 11.34
CA ARG A 42 26.21 -7.50 11.55
C ARG A 42 25.97 -8.15 12.90
N GLN A 43 25.36 -7.42 13.83
CA GLN A 43 25.24 -7.81 15.23
C GLN A 43 24.36 -9.04 15.49
N ARG A 44 23.30 -9.26 14.68
CA ARG A 44 22.34 -10.35 14.91
C ARG A 44 22.98 -11.75 14.91
N ASP A 45 24.06 -11.91 14.16
CA ASP A 45 24.79 -13.18 13.98
C ASP A 45 26.31 -13.01 14.14
N LEU A 46 26.76 -11.85 14.60
CA LEU A 46 28.16 -11.47 14.77
C LEU A 46 29.00 -11.69 13.50
N HIS A 47 28.33 -11.58 12.33
CA HIS A 47 28.97 -11.81 11.05
C HIS A 47 29.82 -10.63 10.62
N ILE A 48 31.13 -10.87 10.40
CA ILE A 48 32.04 -9.86 9.87
C ILE A 48 31.74 -9.70 8.38
N LEU A 49 31.29 -8.52 7.98
CA LEU A 49 30.94 -8.18 6.60
C LEU A 49 32.18 -7.73 5.83
N THR A 50 32.97 -6.83 6.45
CA THR A 50 34.16 -6.26 5.83
C THR A 50 35.28 -6.05 6.85
N VAL A 51 36.50 -6.07 6.37
CA VAL A 51 37.71 -5.66 7.13
C VAL A 51 38.54 -4.74 6.22
N GLY A 52 38.64 -3.47 6.59
CA GLY A 52 39.12 -2.46 5.67
C GLY A 52 38.22 -2.38 4.42
N ILE A 53 38.84 -2.37 3.26
CA ILE A 53 38.14 -2.39 1.95
C ILE A 53 37.75 -3.80 1.50
N LEU A 54 38.22 -4.84 2.19
CA LEU A 54 37.97 -6.25 1.81
C LEU A 54 36.62 -6.74 2.33
N THR A 55 35.85 -7.39 1.47
CA THR A 55 34.58 -8.01 1.81
C THR A 55 34.81 -9.46 2.24
N TYR A 56 34.33 -9.83 3.44
CA TYR A 56 34.47 -11.18 4.04
C TYR A 56 33.17 -12.00 3.93
N THR A 57 32.05 -11.38 3.58
CA THR A 57 30.80 -12.10 3.37
C THR A 57 30.67 -12.59 1.93
N ASN A 58 29.99 -13.73 1.73
CA ASN A 58 29.63 -14.23 0.39
C ASN A 58 28.50 -13.42 -0.26
N ASP A 59 27.81 -12.57 0.51
CA ASP A 59 26.74 -11.71 -0.01
C ASP A 59 27.34 -10.48 -0.69
N GLN A 60 27.40 -10.52 -2.02
CA GLN A 60 27.99 -9.46 -2.86
C GLN A 60 27.26 -8.10 -2.77
N ARG A 61 26.13 -8.04 -2.09
CA ARG A 61 25.40 -6.78 -1.89
C ARG A 61 26.11 -5.86 -0.89
N PHE A 62 26.96 -6.41 -0.04
CA PHE A 62 27.72 -5.67 0.95
C PHE A 62 29.09 -5.31 0.39
N GLN A 63 29.44 -4.03 0.49
CA GLN A 63 30.75 -3.50 0.04
C GLN A 63 31.22 -2.43 1.01
N SER A 64 32.52 -2.42 1.32
CA SER A 64 33.15 -1.30 2.02
C SER A 64 33.66 -0.30 1.02
N LEU A 65 33.35 0.97 1.26
CA LEU A 65 33.85 2.10 0.46
C LEU A 65 34.71 3.00 1.36
N HIS A 66 35.91 3.31 0.89
CA HIS A 66 36.86 4.20 1.56
C HIS A 66 37.69 4.91 0.50
N SER A 67 37.97 6.18 0.71
CA SER A 67 38.85 6.98 -0.13
C SER A 67 40.17 7.24 0.60
N ASP A 68 41.29 7.13 -0.10
CA ASP A 68 42.60 7.37 0.46
C ASP A 68 42.70 8.78 1.06
N GLY A 69 43.19 8.86 2.29
CA GLY A 69 43.30 10.13 3.01
C GLY A 69 42.00 10.65 3.64
N SER A 70 40.90 9.90 3.55
CA SER A 70 39.64 10.19 4.24
C SER A 70 39.53 9.39 5.53
N ASP A 71 38.91 9.98 6.54
CA ASP A 71 38.54 9.28 7.78
C ASP A 71 37.20 8.53 7.64
N GLU A 72 36.55 8.59 6.47
CA GLU A 72 35.21 8.05 6.25
C GLU A 72 35.25 6.61 5.76
N TRP A 73 34.56 5.74 6.46
CA TRP A 73 34.35 4.34 6.10
C TRP A 73 32.86 4.08 5.89
N THR A 74 32.50 3.64 4.70
CA THR A 74 31.09 3.49 4.30
C THR A 74 30.76 2.04 4.03
N LEU A 75 29.74 1.49 4.70
CA LEU A 75 29.14 0.22 4.32
C LEU A 75 28.04 0.48 3.27
N LYS A 76 28.25 -0.01 2.06
CA LYS A 76 27.26 0.00 0.99
C LYS A 76 26.49 -1.31 1.01
N ILE A 77 25.15 -1.22 1.01
CA ILE A 77 24.26 -2.38 0.86
C ILE A 77 23.43 -2.15 -0.40
N SER A 78 23.65 -2.97 -1.42
CA SER A 78 22.92 -2.92 -2.68
C SER A 78 21.60 -3.67 -2.54
N SER A 79 20.50 -3.12 -3.08
CA SER A 79 19.16 -3.73 -3.05
C SER A 79 18.80 -4.32 -1.68
N PRO A 80 18.75 -3.49 -0.62
CA PRO A 80 18.47 -3.98 0.73
C PRO A 80 17.08 -4.58 0.81
N GLN A 81 16.94 -5.64 1.59
CA GLN A 81 15.70 -6.38 1.82
C GLN A 81 15.26 -6.19 3.28
N VAL A 82 13.98 -6.40 3.57
CA VAL A 82 13.44 -6.27 4.94
C VAL A 82 14.24 -7.11 5.95
N ARG A 83 14.72 -8.28 5.54
CA ARG A 83 15.57 -9.16 6.36
C ARG A 83 16.95 -8.57 6.69
N ASP A 84 17.38 -7.52 5.99
CA ASP A 84 18.64 -6.85 6.28
C ASP A 84 18.49 -5.82 7.42
N SER A 85 17.28 -5.60 7.92
CA SER A 85 17.02 -4.81 9.12
C SER A 85 17.75 -5.40 10.32
N GLY A 86 18.26 -4.54 11.19
CA GLY A 86 18.98 -4.93 12.38
C GLY A 86 20.11 -3.98 12.74
N ILE A 87 20.92 -4.38 13.72
CA ILE A 87 22.04 -3.59 14.20
C ILE A 87 23.30 -3.98 13.43
N TYR A 88 23.98 -2.97 12.90
CA TYR A 88 25.29 -3.05 12.27
C TYR A 88 26.27 -2.25 13.09
N GLU A 89 27.46 -2.77 13.27
CA GLU A 89 28.51 -2.15 14.09
C GLU A 89 29.74 -1.87 13.23
N CYS A 90 30.21 -0.64 13.29
CA CYS A 90 31.52 -0.24 12.79
C CYS A 90 32.51 -0.34 13.95
N GLN A 91 33.58 -1.12 13.79
CA GLN A 91 34.61 -1.30 14.78
C GLN A 91 35.97 -0.83 14.25
N VAL A 92 36.70 -0.14 15.12
CA VAL A 92 38.10 0.25 14.86
C VAL A 92 38.99 -0.58 15.76
N SER A 93 40.03 -1.22 15.19
CA SER A 93 40.97 -2.09 15.92
C SER A 93 41.97 -1.26 16.74
N THR A 94 41.46 -0.51 17.71
CA THR A 94 42.25 0.23 18.71
C THR A 94 42.32 -0.51 20.02
N GLU A 95 43.22 -0.10 20.92
CA GLU A 95 43.28 -0.57 22.31
C GLU A 95 43.09 0.62 23.26
N PRO A 96 41.95 0.75 23.99
CA PRO A 96 40.79 -0.13 23.92
C PRO A 96 40.02 0.01 22.58
N LYS A 97 39.31 -1.06 22.22
CA LYS A 97 38.50 -1.16 21.01
C LYS A 97 37.40 -0.08 20.97
N ILE A 98 37.30 0.62 19.87
CA ILE A 98 36.25 1.62 19.62
C ILE A 98 35.21 1.01 18.68
N SER A 99 33.93 1.17 19.00
CA SER A 99 32.86 0.70 18.13
C SER A 99 31.64 1.64 18.16
N GLN A 100 30.91 1.67 17.05
CA GLN A 100 29.67 2.42 16.89
C GLN A 100 28.60 1.55 16.26
N ALA A 101 27.44 1.45 16.93
CA ALA A 101 26.31 0.67 16.45
C ALA A 101 25.31 1.53 15.67
N PHE A 102 24.72 0.96 14.62
CA PHE A 102 23.71 1.56 13.74
C PHE A 102 22.50 0.64 13.66
N ASN A 103 21.32 1.19 13.88
CA ASN A 103 20.09 0.46 13.69
C ASN A 103 19.53 0.72 12.29
N LEU A 104 19.60 -0.28 11.41
CA LEU A 104 19.03 -0.26 10.08
C LEU A 104 17.60 -0.77 10.10
N SER A 105 16.65 0.04 9.62
CA SER A 105 15.26 -0.36 9.40
C SER A 105 14.94 -0.31 7.91
N VAL A 106 14.78 -1.49 7.30
CA VAL A 106 14.38 -1.62 5.90
C VAL A 106 12.88 -1.88 5.85
N VAL A 107 12.15 -1.00 5.18
CA VAL A 107 10.70 -1.05 5.06
C VAL A 107 10.28 -1.03 3.60
N VAL A 108 9.11 -1.60 3.30
CA VAL A 108 8.51 -1.52 1.96
C VAL A 108 7.48 -0.40 1.96
N SER A 109 7.73 0.60 1.13
CA SER A 109 6.75 1.67 0.92
C SER A 109 5.55 1.17 0.14
N LYS A 110 4.34 1.39 0.65
CA LYS A 110 3.10 0.96 -0.01
C LYS A 110 1.96 1.96 0.18
N ALA A 111 1.12 2.03 -0.83
CA ALA A 111 -0.14 2.72 -0.74
C ALA A 111 -1.15 1.89 0.07
N LYS A 112 -2.10 2.58 0.68
CA LYS A 112 -3.29 1.98 1.29
C LYS A 112 -4.48 2.86 0.97
N ILE A 113 -5.53 2.27 0.42
CA ILE A 113 -6.83 2.92 0.29
C ILE A 113 -7.61 2.64 1.58
N ASN A 114 -8.18 3.68 2.18
CA ASN A 114 -8.97 3.54 3.39
C ASN A 114 -10.29 2.82 3.08
N GLY A 115 -10.69 1.92 3.97
CA GLY A 115 -11.89 1.10 3.84
C GLY A 115 -11.58 -0.35 3.48
N ASN A 116 -12.60 -1.05 3.01
CA ASN A 116 -12.52 -2.44 2.58
C ASN A 116 -11.95 -2.57 1.16
N SER A 117 -11.56 -3.77 0.78
CA SER A 117 -11.13 -4.08 -0.60
C SER A 117 -12.24 -3.94 -1.64
N GLU A 118 -13.49 -3.96 -1.19
CA GLU A 118 -14.69 -3.72 -2.00
C GLU A 118 -15.57 -2.65 -1.37
N LEU A 119 -16.12 -1.79 -2.20
CA LEU A 119 -16.99 -0.69 -1.80
C LEU A 119 -18.30 -0.73 -2.61
N TYR A 120 -19.42 -0.75 -1.92
CA TYR A 120 -20.76 -0.75 -2.52
C TYR A 120 -21.40 0.62 -2.34
N ILE A 121 -21.74 1.26 -3.45
CA ILE A 121 -22.27 2.62 -3.51
C ILE A 121 -23.63 2.60 -4.21
N LYS A 122 -24.60 3.37 -3.68
CA LYS A 122 -25.87 3.58 -4.35
C LYS A 122 -25.68 4.55 -5.52
N SER A 123 -26.26 4.26 -6.66
CA SER A 123 -26.31 5.17 -7.80
C SER A 123 -26.84 6.56 -7.40
N GLY A 124 -26.17 7.61 -7.85
CA GLY A 124 -26.43 8.99 -7.47
C GLY A 124 -25.73 9.48 -6.21
N SER A 125 -25.12 8.59 -5.40
CA SER A 125 -24.27 8.98 -4.26
C SER A 125 -22.84 9.26 -4.74
N ASP A 126 -22.01 9.83 -3.86
CA ASP A 126 -20.62 10.15 -4.17
C ASP A 126 -19.69 8.99 -3.82
N ILE A 127 -18.74 8.70 -4.70
CA ILE A 127 -17.59 7.82 -4.41
C ILE A 127 -16.49 8.70 -3.84
N ASN A 128 -16.03 8.40 -2.63
CA ASN A 128 -14.92 9.09 -1.95
C ASN A 128 -13.87 8.08 -1.55
N LEU A 129 -12.74 8.09 -2.26
CA LEU A 129 -11.61 7.21 -1.99
C LEU A 129 -10.45 8.03 -1.44
N THR A 130 -9.87 7.57 -0.34
CA THR A 130 -8.69 8.20 0.27
C THR A 130 -7.53 7.22 0.27
N CYS A 131 -6.47 7.58 -0.42
CA CYS A 131 -5.22 6.84 -0.49
C CYS A 131 -4.16 7.50 0.39
N ILE A 132 -3.46 6.72 1.18
CA ILE A 132 -2.35 7.15 2.05
C ILE A 132 -1.12 6.36 1.69
N VAL A 133 0.02 7.03 1.50
CA VAL A 133 1.30 6.36 1.26
C VAL A 133 2.03 6.17 2.57
N LEU A 134 2.27 4.91 2.91
CA LEU A 134 2.86 4.48 4.18
C LEU A 134 4.34 4.13 4.01
N GLN A 135 5.10 4.30 5.09
CA GLN A 135 6.49 3.86 5.20
C GLN A 135 7.40 4.38 4.06
N THR A 136 7.10 5.55 3.52
CA THR A 136 7.98 6.19 2.55
C THR A 136 8.84 7.25 3.24
N PRO A 137 10.16 7.31 2.99
CA PRO A 137 11.05 8.30 3.60
C PRO A 137 10.78 9.71 3.05
N GLU A 138 10.49 9.78 1.75
CA GLU A 138 10.21 11.04 1.07
C GLU A 138 8.75 11.05 0.57
N PRO A 139 8.10 12.21 0.59
CA PRO A 139 6.77 12.35 -0.01
C PRO A 139 6.81 11.95 -1.50
N PRO A 140 5.79 11.25 -2.02
CA PRO A 140 5.73 10.92 -3.42
C PRO A 140 5.65 12.21 -4.27
N SER A 141 6.36 12.23 -5.40
CA SER A 141 6.31 13.34 -6.35
C SER A 141 4.91 13.51 -6.93
N PHE A 142 4.23 12.38 -7.15
CA PHE A 142 2.84 12.32 -7.64
C PHE A 142 2.15 11.06 -7.10
N ILE A 143 0.83 11.09 -7.08
CA ILE A 143 -0.05 9.95 -6.84
C ILE A 143 -1.09 9.98 -7.95
N TYR A 144 -1.06 8.99 -8.83
CA TYR A 144 -2.06 8.83 -9.88
C TYR A 144 -3.19 7.91 -9.44
N TRP A 145 -4.37 8.18 -9.96
CA TRP A 145 -5.51 7.29 -9.85
C TRP A 145 -5.83 6.70 -11.20
N TYR A 146 -6.12 5.40 -11.19
CA TYR A 146 -6.53 4.66 -12.37
C TYR A 146 -7.92 4.05 -12.14
N LYS A 147 -8.68 3.91 -13.22
CA LYS A 147 -9.85 3.04 -13.29
C LYS A 147 -9.58 1.97 -14.34
N GLY A 148 -9.38 0.72 -13.89
CA GLY A 148 -8.76 -0.28 -14.75
C GLY A 148 -7.38 0.20 -15.22
N ASP A 149 -7.16 0.23 -16.53
CA ASP A 149 -5.91 0.66 -17.15
C ASP A 149 -5.87 2.16 -17.51
N ASN A 150 -6.97 2.88 -17.28
CA ASN A 150 -7.08 4.28 -17.68
C ASN A 150 -6.79 5.22 -16.50
N VAL A 151 -5.90 6.19 -16.73
CA VAL A 151 -5.65 7.27 -15.76
C VAL A 151 -6.90 8.11 -15.60
N ILE A 152 -7.30 8.35 -14.35
CA ILE A 152 -8.39 9.25 -14.03
C ILE A 152 -7.85 10.67 -14.13
N ASN A 153 -8.11 11.28 -15.26
CA ASN A 153 -7.92 12.71 -15.50
C ASN A 153 -9.26 13.42 -15.30
N TYR A 154 -9.21 14.77 -15.24
CA TYR A 154 -10.39 15.62 -15.18
C TYR A 154 -11.42 15.17 -16.21
N SER A 155 -12.51 14.66 -15.72
CA SER A 155 -13.49 13.94 -16.52
C SER A 155 -14.20 14.85 -17.51
N GLN A 156 -14.37 14.38 -18.72
CA GLN A 156 -15.27 14.97 -19.71
C GLN A 156 -16.73 15.07 -19.20
N ARG A 157 -17.10 14.21 -18.24
CA ARG A 157 -18.40 14.19 -17.58
C ARG A 157 -18.58 15.31 -16.55
N GLY A 158 -17.50 15.86 -16.00
CA GLY A 158 -17.52 16.68 -14.80
C GLY A 158 -17.75 15.87 -13.51
N GLY A 159 -17.60 16.51 -12.36
CA GLY A 159 -17.85 15.89 -11.05
C GLY A 159 -16.76 14.92 -10.57
N ILE A 160 -15.59 14.86 -11.22
CA ILE A 160 -14.42 14.14 -10.73
C ILE A 160 -13.41 15.14 -10.22
N SER A 161 -12.91 14.92 -9.01
CA SER A 161 -11.86 15.73 -8.38
C SER A 161 -10.82 14.84 -7.76
N VAL A 162 -9.55 15.15 -7.99
CA VAL A 162 -8.40 14.53 -7.34
C VAL A 162 -7.63 15.61 -6.60
N VAL A 163 -7.51 15.44 -5.28
CA VAL A 163 -6.75 16.34 -4.42
C VAL A 163 -5.62 15.56 -3.77
N THR A 164 -4.37 15.96 -4.04
CA THR A 164 -3.18 15.32 -3.46
C THR A 164 -2.46 16.30 -2.55
N GLU A 165 -2.30 15.89 -1.30
CA GLU A 165 -1.56 16.61 -0.28
C GLU A 165 -0.24 15.91 -0.01
N LYS A 166 0.85 16.50 -0.49
CA LYS A 166 2.18 15.89 -0.42
C LYS A 166 2.70 15.74 1.00
N GLN A 167 2.43 16.70 1.87
CA GLN A 167 2.93 16.69 3.25
C GLN A 167 2.35 15.53 4.05
N THR A 168 1.04 15.29 3.92
CA THR A 168 0.35 14.18 4.58
C THR A 168 0.46 12.89 3.79
N ARG A 169 1.07 12.92 2.59
CA ARG A 169 1.20 11.78 1.68
C ARG A 169 -0.15 11.13 1.34
N THR A 170 -1.16 11.98 1.21
CA THR A 170 -2.55 11.57 1.01
C THR A 170 -3.07 12.06 -0.32
N SER A 171 -3.82 11.22 -1.04
CA SER A 171 -4.57 11.61 -2.23
C SER A 171 -6.02 11.19 -2.08
N ARG A 172 -6.94 12.10 -2.41
CA ARG A 172 -8.38 11.87 -2.36
C ARG A 172 -8.96 11.95 -3.77
N LEU A 173 -9.69 10.92 -4.15
CA LEU A 173 -10.50 10.87 -5.36
C LEU A 173 -11.97 10.99 -4.97
N LEU A 174 -12.63 12.02 -5.51
CA LEU A 174 -14.07 12.24 -5.37
C LEU A 174 -14.73 12.09 -6.75
N ILE A 175 -15.76 11.27 -6.85
CA ILE A 175 -16.63 11.16 -8.03
C ILE A 175 -18.06 11.44 -7.57
N SER A 176 -18.57 12.60 -7.94
CA SER A 176 -19.91 13.03 -7.55
C SER A 176 -20.99 12.36 -8.40
N ARG A 177 -22.10 12.02 -7.79
CA ARG A 177 -23.27 11.42 -8.42
C ARG A 177 -22.89 10.19 -9.25
N ALA A 178 -22.34 9.18 -8.58
CA ALA A 178 -21.88 7.95 -9.19
C ALA A 178 -22.94 7.27 -10.04
N LEU A 179 -22.56 6.82 -11.22
CA LEU A 179 -23.36 6.05 -12.15
C LEU A 179 -22.93 4.58 -12.16
N PRO A 180 -23.76 3.63 -12.58
CA PRO A 180 -23.34 2.23 -12.73
C PRO A 180 -22.08 2.06 -13.57
N ALA A 181 -21.87 2.92 -14.57
CA ALA A 181 -20.65 2.95 -15.39
C ALA A 181 -19.39 3.34 -14.60
N ASP A 182 -19.51 3.91 -13.41
CA ASP A 182 -18.40 4.22 -12.53
C ASP A 182 -17.94 3.00 -11.70
N SER A 183 -18.66 1.89 -11.76
CA SER A 183 -18.19 0.62 -11.19
C SER A 183 -16.86 0.19 -11.84
N GLY A 184 -15.99 -0.42 -11.05
CA GLY A 184 -14.72 -0.90 -11.55
C GLY A 184 -13.62 -0.92 -10.49
N ASN A 185 -12.44 -1.34 -10.90
CA ASN A 185 -11.25 -1.37 -10.04
C ASN A 185 -10.54 -0.02 -10.06
N TYR A 186 -10.45 0.61 -8.89
CA TYR A 186 -9.75 1.88 -8.71
C TYR A 186 -8.39 1.64 -8.07
N THR A 187 -7.33 2.13 -8.70
CA THR A 187 -5.96 1.94 -8.25
C THR A 187 -5.31 3.27 -7.94
N CYS A 188 -4.75 3.38 -6.75
CA CYS A 188 -3.89 4.47 -6.32
C CYS A 188 -2.44 4.07 -6.55
N ALA A 189 -1.70 4.81 -7.38
CA ALA A 189 -0.33 4.52 -7.77
C ALA A 189 0.60 5.71 -7.47
N PRO A 190 1.28 5.70 -6.32
CA PRO A 190 2.29 6.70 -5.99
C PRO A 190 3.60 6.42 -6.70
N SER A 191 4.41 7.49 -6.91
CA SER A 191 5.72 7.40 -7.57
C SER A 191 6.78 6.63 -6.78
N THR A 192 6.61 6.49 -5.47
CA THR A 192 7.65 5.97 -4.55
C THR A 192 7.20 4.76 -3.74
N ALA A 193 6.05 4.16 -4.05
CA ALA A 193 5.49 3.07 -3.27
C ALA A 193 4.70 2.10 -4.13
N GLU A 194 4.47 0.89 -3.61
CA GLU A 194 3.56 -0.08 -4.23
C GLU A 194 2.14 0.50 -4.28
N SER A 195 1.43 0.22 -5.37
CA SER A 195 0.06 0.65 -5.58
C SER A 195 -0.95 -0.12 -4.72
N ALA A 196 -2.12 0.48 -4.50
CA ALA A 196 -3.25 -0.18 -3.85
C ALA A 196 -4.50 -0.04 -4.71
N SER A 197 -5.37 -1.05 -4.65
CA SER A 197 -6.61 -1.08 -5.43
C SER A 197 -7.82 -1.36 -4.57
N VAL A 198 -8.98 -0.88 -5.00
CA VAL A 198 -10.29 -1.12 -4.41
C VAL A 198 -11.31 -1.36 -5.53
N LEU A 199 -12.15 -2.37 -5.37
CA LEU A 199 -13.24 -2.65 -6.30
C LEU A 199 -14.49 -1.89 -5.87
N VAL A 200 -15.03 -1.03 -6.73
CA VAL A 200 -16.22 -0.23 -6.48
C VAL A 200 -17.38 -0.76 -7.28
N HIS A 201 -18.49 -1.02 -6.60
CA HIS A 201 -19.76 -1.46 -7.18
C HIS A 201 -20.79 -0.35 -6.99
N VAL A 202 -21.25 0.25 -8.09
CA VAL A 202 -22.35 1.21 -8.06
C VAL A 202 -23.66 0.48 -8.39
N LEU A 203 -24.50 0.36 -7.37
CA LEU A 203 -25.75 -0.38 -7.47
C LEU A 203 -26.89 0.58 -7.82
N ASN A 204 -27.74 0.18 -8.78
CA ASN A 204 -29.00 0.88 -9.00
C ASN A 204 -29.86 0.77 -7.73
N GLY A 205 -30.36 1.89 -7.23
CA GLY A 205 -31.37 1.86 -6.19
C GLY A 205 -32.59 1.12 -6.72
N GLU A 206 -33.02 0.09 -6.03
CA GLU A 206 -34.33 -0.50 -6.34
C GLU A 206 -35.36 0.62 -6.23
N HIS A 207 -36.08 0.90 -7.35
CA HIS A 207 -37.34 1.57 -7.24
C HIS A 207 -38.23 0.64 -6.42
N PRO A 208 -38.82 1.07 -5.29
CA PRO A 208 -39.81 0.24 -4.62
C PRO A 208 -40.84 -0.09 -5.70
N ALA A 209 -41.00 -1.39 -5.97
CA ALA A 209 -42.07 -1.83 -6.86
C ALA A 209 -43.36 -1.14 -6.35
N ALA A 210 -43.95 -0.30 -7.16
CA ALA A 210 -45.21 0.33 -6.81
C ALA A 210 -46.12 -0.85 -6.46
N MET A 211 -46.51 -0.95 -5.19
CA MET A 211 -47.58 -1.86 -4.80
C MET A 211 -48.79 -1.40 -5.65
N GLN A 212 -49.09 -2.15 -6.70
CA GLN A 212 -50.36 -2.06 -7.35
C GLN A 212 -51.39 -2.48 -6.30
N HIS A 213 -51.94 -1.51 -5.60
CA HIS A 213 -53.22 -1.69 -4.94
C HIS A 213 -54.21 -2.01 -6.06
N GLY A 214 -54.40 -3.33 -6.24
CA GLY A 214 -55.54 -3.78 -7.03
C GLY A 214 -56.80 -3.21 -6.38
N ASN A 215 -57.34 -2.20 -7.01
CA ASN A 215 -58.69 -1.74 -6.73
C ASN A 215 -59.65 -2.91 -7.04
N SER A 216 -59.95 -3.68 -6.01
CA SER A 216 -61.05 -4.60 -6.02
C SER A 216 -62.34 -3.74 -6.00
N SER A 217 -62.77 -3.27 -7.16
CA SER A 217 -64.10 -2.71 -7.31
C SER A 217 -65.10 -3.86 -7.26
N ASN A 218 -65.65 -4.02 -6.09
CA ASN A 218 -66.77 -4.88 -5.79
C ASN A 218 -68.02 -4.27 -6.47
N SER A 219 -68.37 -4.69 -7.69
CA SER A 219 -69.70 -4.45 -8.26
C SER A 219 -70.51 -5.71 -8.11
N GLY A 220 -71.32 -5.72 -7.04
CA GLY A 220 -72.38 -6.66 -6.88
C GLY A 220 -73.42 -6.50 -7.99
N ALA A 221 -73.78 -7.56 -8.65
CA ALA A 221 -75.07 -7.75 -9.30
C ALA A 221 -75.44 -9.24 -9.15
N ALA A 222 -76.45 -9.37 -8.35
CA ALA A 222 -77.20 -10.59 -8.22
C ALA A 222 -77.89 -10.97 -9.52
N THR A 223 -77.76 -12.21 -9.97
CA THR A 223 -78.88 -12.88 -10.69
C THR A 223 -78.81 -14.39 -10.37
N ARG A 224 -79.78 -14.73 -9.58
CA ARG A 224 -80.24 -16.10 -9.41
C ARG A 224 -80.75 -16.60 -10.76
N THR A 225 -80.35 -17.74 -11.23
CA THR A 225 -81.23 -18.69 -11.97
C THR A 225 -80.78 -20.09 -11.74
N LEU A 226 -81.69 -20.77 -11.11
CA LEU A 226 -81.95 -22.16 -10.96
C LEU A 226 -81.89 -22.88 -12.31
N ALA A 227 -81.24 -23.97 -12.49
CA ALA A 227 -81.61 -25.06 -13.35
C ALA A 227 -80.98 -26.32 -12.89
N LEU A 228 -81.76 -27.03 -12.22
CA LEU A 228 -81.80 -28.42 -11.87
C LEU A 228 -81.87 -29.31 -13.12
N LEU A 229 -81.47 -30.57 -13.00
CA LEU A 229 -81.70 -31.78 -13.83
C LEU A 229 -80.85 -31.85 -15.09
N LEU A 230 -80.11 -32.91 -15.21
CA LEU A 230 -80.52 -34.26 -15.55
C LEU A 230 -79.39 -35.26 -15.31
N LEU A 231 -79.62 -36.11 -14.40
CA LEU A 231 -79.17 -37.50 -14.36
C LEU A 231 -79.60 -38.19 -15.66
N LEU A 232 -78.80 -39.10 -16.14
CA LEU A 232 -79.14 -40.43 -16.55
C LEU A 232 -78.21 -40.93 -17.70
N LEU A 233 -77.50 -41.98 -17.35
CA LEU A 233 -77.46 -43.24 -18.09
C LEU A 233 -76.69 -43.22 -19.42
N HIS A 234 -75.71 -43.97 -19.55
CA HIS A 234 -75.56 -45.45 -19.87
C HIS A 234 -74.09 -45.77 -19.83
N ALA A 235 -73.55 -46.69 -19.08
CA ALA A 235 -73.55 -48.13 -19.18
C ALA A 235 -73.44 -48.68 -20.60
N GLY A 236 -72.41 -49.39 -20.81
CA GLY A 236 -72.28 -50.32 -21.95
C GLY A 236 -70.93 -50.25 -22.55
N SER A 237 -70.06 -51.07 -22.21
CA SER A 237 -69.88 -52.46 -22.49
C SER A 237 -69.01 -52.75 -23.72
N PHE A 238 -68.01 -53.56 -23.46
CA PHE A 238 -67.40 -54.57 -24.35
C PHE A 238 -66.43 -54.13 -25.44
N ALA A 239 -65.21 -54.54 -25.23
CA ALA A 239 -64.50 -55.70 -25.78
C ALA A 239 -63.91 -55.50 -27.18
N ARG A 240 -62.69 -55.52 -27.26
CA ARG A 240 -61.81 -56.58 -27.69
C ARG A 240 -60.37 -56.09 -27.66
#